data_357b96abf62322fc3b3c6c13ecaee2c6
#
_entry.id   357b96abf62322fc3b3c6c13ecaee2c6
#
_cell.length_a   1.000
_cell.length_b   1.000
_cell.length_c   1.000
_cell.angle_alpha   90.00
_cell.angle_beta   90.00
_cell.angle_gamma   90.00
#
_symmetry.space_group_name_H-M   'P 1'
#
loop_
_entity.id
_entity.type
_entity.pdbx_description
1 polymer ?
#
loop_
_entity_poly.entity_id
_entity_poly.type
_entity_poly.pdbx_seq_one_letter_code
_entity_poly.pdbx_strand_id
1 'polypeptide(L)'
;MKKASLLFAFTIVAAWAGEVHPGATIPDFRVYNSDGKAVPSADLRGSVTVVGFVSTQCPVSNGYNDRMSALFRDYASKGVKFRFINSNVNEPMSEVQSHAKSVGFPFPVFKDQDNAAADLFGAQSTPEMYVVDASGAVRYHGAIDDSPKEPRVKVRRIRAALDAVLAGKPVEEPETKAFGCTIKRARKST
;
A
#
# COMPACT_ATOMS: atom_id res chain seq x y z
N MET A 1 -53.53 9.61 -29.81
CA MET A 1 -52.76 9.02 -28.69
C MET A 1 -51.28 9.12 -29.03
N LYS A 2 -50.53 10.10 -28.49
CA LYS A 2 -49.12 10.33 -28.78
C LYS A 2 -48.28 9.60 -27.68
N LYS A 3 -47.49 8.61 -28.11
CA LYS A 3 -46.55 7.89 -27.24
C LYS A 3 -45.30 8.73 -27.08
N ALA A 4 -45.06 9.22 -25.86
CA ALA A 4 -43.84 9.89 -25.49
C ALA A 4 -42.77 8.81 -25.10
N SER A 5 -41.72 8.68 -25.91
CA SER A 5 -40.54 7.86 -25.59
C SER A 5 -39.63 8.65 -24.68
N LEU A 6 -39.46 8.18 -23.47
CA LEU A 6 -38.50 8.72 -22.50
C LEU A 6 -37.12 8.05 -22.82
N LEU A 7 -36.22 8.84 -23.37
CA LEU A 7 -34.80 8.43 -23.52
C LEU A 7 -34.10 8.64 -22.17
N PHE A 8 -33.76 7.55 -21.49
CA PHE A 8 -32.87 7.57 -20.33
C PHE A 8 -31.43 7.70 -20.84
N ALA A 9 -30.85 8.87 -20.67
CA ALA A 9 -29.41 9.07 -20.91
C ALA A 9 -28.62 8.46 -19.74
N PHE A 10 -27.96 7.33 -19.99
CA PHE A 10 -26.97 6.78 -19.07
C PHE A 10 -25.69 7.62 -19.16
N THR A 11 -25.47 8.49 -18.19
CA THR A 11 -24.19 9.17 -18.01
C THR A 11 -23.18 8.17 -17.42
N ILE A 12 -22.27 7.68 -18.25
CA ILE A 12 -21.09 6.93 -17.80
C ILE A 12 -20.18 7.95 -17.11
N VAL A 13 -20.17 7.96 -15.80
CA VAL A 13 -19.14 8.66 -15.03
C VAL A 13 -17.87 7.84 -15.17
N ALA A 14 -16.97 8.28 -16.05
CA ALA A 14 -15.61 7.76 -16.08
C ALA A 14 -14.96 8.11 -14.73
N ALA A 15 -14.81 7.11 -13.86
CA ALA A 15 -14.01 7.26 -12.67
C ALA A 15 -12.56 7.47 -13.12
N TRP A 16 -12.07 8.67 -12.99
CA TRP A 16 -10.64 8.94 -13.09
C TRP A 16 -9.98 8.18 -11.95
N ALA A 17 -9.14 7.19 -12.29
CA ALA A 17 -8.25 6.56 -11.33
C ALA A 17 -7.23 7.63 -10.90
N GLY A 18 -7.62 8.46 -9.95
CA GLY A 18 -6.75 9.41 -9.26
C GLY A 18 -6.03 8.70 -8.14
N GLU A 19 -4.93 9.30 -7.73
CA GLU A 19 -4.17 8.95 -6.54
C GLU A 19 -5.10 8.67 -5.35
N VAL A 20 -4.85 7.57 -4.62
CA VAL A 20 -5.71 7.15 -3.50
C VAL A 20 -5.37 7.98 -2.27
N HIS A 21 -6.23 8.93 -1.92
CA HIS A 21 -6.09 9.81 -0.77
C HIS A 21 -6.90 9.31 0.45
N PRO A 22 -6.60 9.79 1.67
CA PRO A 22 -7.42 9.50 2.85
C PRO A 22 -8.90 9.82 2.62
N GLY A 23 -9.76 8.86 2.97
CA GLY A 23 -11.20 8.89 2.71
C GLY A 23 -11.64 8.16 1.43
N ALA A 24 -10.74 7.93 0.47
CA ALA A 24 -11.07 7.13 -0.71
C ALA A 24 -11.15 5.63 -0.36
N THR A 25 -12.00 4.90 -1.06
CA THR A 25 -12.03 3.43 -0.98
C THR A 25 -10.99 2.86 -1.93
N ILE A 26 -10.17 1.91 -1.45
CA ILE A 26 -9.22 1.23 -2.32
C ILE A 26 -9.98 0.38 -3.34
N PRO A 27 -9.62 0.48 -4.63
CA PRO A 27 -10.18 -0.39 -5.65
C PRO A 27 -9.62 -1.80 -5.52
N ASP A 28 -10.25 -2.77 -6.18
CA ASP A 28 -9.72 -4.13 -6.23
C ASP A 28 -8.41 -4.16 -7.00
N PHE A 29 -7.40 -4.82 -6.42
CA PHE A 29 -6.10 -5.00 -7.03
C PHE A 29 -5.60 -6.44 -6.89
N ARG A 30 -4.54 -6.75 -7.62
CA ARG A 30 -3.92 -8.07 -7.65
C ARG A 30 -2.41 -7.92 -7.60
N VAL A 31 -1.78 -8.77 -6.82
CA VAL A 31 -0.32 -8.91 -6.74
C VAL A 31 0.04 -10.39 -6.86
N TYR A 32 1.32 -10.72 -6.93
CA TYR A 32 1.78 -12.09 -7.15
C TYR A 32 2.66 -12.55 -5.99
N ASN A 33 2.43 -13.77 -5.51
CA ASN A 33 3.26 -14.38 -4.49
C ASN A 33 4.56 -14.97 -5.09
N SER A 34 5.37 -15.57 -4.21
CA SER A 34 6.64 -16.22 -4.58
C SER A 34 6.52 -17.29 -5.67
N ASP A 35 5.39 -17.95 -5.77
CA ASP A 35 5.14 -19.02 -6.74
C ASP A 35 4.56 -18.48 -8.05
N GLY A 36 4.48 -17.16 -8.21
CA GLY A 36 3.86 -16.51 -9.35
C GLY A 36 2.33 -16.57 -9.36
N LYS A 37 1.71 -17.03 -8.27
CA LYS A 37 0.26 -17.12 -8.15
C LYS A 37 -0.33 -15.76 -7.83
N ALA A 38 -1.39 -15.39 -8.55
CA ALA A 38 -2.12 -14.16 -8.31
C ALA A 38 -2.85 -14.19 -6.96
N VAL A 39 -2.69 -13.13 -6.18
CA VAL A 39 -3.32 -12.91 -4.87
C VAL A 39 -4.17 -11.65 -4.96
N PRO A 40 -5.50 -11.76 -4.90
CA PRO A 40 -6.40 -10.62 -4.98
C PRO A 40 -6.44 -9.83 -3.67
N SER A 41 -6.87 -8.58 -3.73
CA SER A 41 -7.10 -7.74 -2.54
C SER A 41 -8.34 -8.14 -1.73
N ALA A 42 -9.20 -8.99 -2.28
CA ALA A 42 -10.44 -9.42 -1.64
C ALA A 42 -10.23 -10.08 -0.26
N ASP A 43 -9.08 -10.73 -0.05
CA ASP A 43 -8.70 -11.34 1.23
C ASP A 43 -8.37 -10.32 2.34
N LEU A 44 -8.20 -9.06 1.99
CA LEU A 44 -7.94 -7.95 2.92
C LEU A 44 -9.22 -7.32 3.48
N ARG A 45 -10.36 -7.55 2.82
CA ARG A 45 -11.65 -6.96 3.22
C ARG A 45 -12.07 -7.38 4.62
N GLY A 46 -12.81 -6.51 5.30
CA GLY A 46 -13.30 -6.74 6.65
C GLY A 46 -12.23 -6.67 7.75
N SER A 47 -11.01 -6.25 7.42
CA SER A 47 -9.91 -6.12 8.38
C SER A 47 -9.18 -4.79 8.18
N VAL A 48 -8.67 -4.21 9.26
CA VAL A 48 -7.68 -3.13 9.13
C VAL A 48 -6.45 -3.69 8.44
N THR A 49 -5.98 -2.98 7.41
CA THR A 49 -4.90 -3.45 6.55
C THR A 49 -3.82 -2.40 6.38
N VAL A 50 -2.56 -2.82 6.42
CA VAL A 50 -1.42 -2.04 5.96
C VAL A 50 -1.06 -2.51 4.55
N VAL A 51 -1.07 -1.58 3.58
CA VAL A 51 -0.47 -1.77 2.26
C VAL A 51 0.81 -0.95 2.23
N GLY A 52 1.94 -1.58 1.90
CA GLY A 52 3.24 -0.92 1.87
C GLY A 52 4.01 -1.22 0.60
N PHE A 53 4.42 -0.19 -0.12
CA PHE A 53 5.31 -0.32 -1.28
C PHE A 53 6.76 -0.29 -0.81
N VAL A 54 7.52 -1.34 -1.12
CA VAL A 54 8.89 -1.56 -0.63
C VAL A 54 9.85 -1.92 -1.77
N SER A 55 11.14 -1.79 -1.52
CA SER A 55 12.20 -2.07 -2.51
C SER A 55 13.36 -2.81 -1.87
N THR A 56 13.95 -3.73 -2.61
CA THR A 56 15.17 -4.46 -2.23
C THR A 56 16.43 -3.62 -2.44
N GLN A 57 16.41 -2.74 -3.45
CA GLN A 57 17.57 -1.94 -3.85
C GLN A 57 17.57 -0.51 -3.27
N CYS A 58 16.47 -0.06 -2.66
CA CYS A 58 16.38 1.26 -2.08
C CYS A 58 17.03 1.30 -0.68
N PRO A 59 18.13 2.06 -0.47
CA PRO A 59 18.76 2.16 0.85
C PRO A 59 17.82 2.71 1.94
N VAL A 60 16.89 3.62 1.54
CA VAL A 60 15.91 4.18 2.47
C VAL A 60 14.91 3.09 2.89
N SER A 61 14.36 2.31 1.92
CA SER A 61 13.48 1.19 2.22
C SER A 61 14.16 0.18 3.14
N ASN A 62 15.41 -0.19 2.84
CA ASN A 62 16.19 -1.13 3.63
C ASN A 62 16.49 -0.62 5.06
N GLY A 63 16.65 0.70 5.23
CA GLY A 63 16.78 1.31 6.55
C GLY A 63 15.53 1.18 7.44
N TYR A 64 14.40 0.75 6.88
CA TYR A 64 13.15 0.50 7.60
C TYR A 64 12.85 -0.98 7.86
N ASN A 65 13.69 -1.93 7.41
CA ASN A 65 13.42 -3.37 7.49
C ASN A 65 13.05 -3.84 8.91
N ASP A 66 13.84 -3.45 9.92
CA ASP A 66 13.58 -3.82 11.32
C ASP A 66 12.28 -3.18 11.85
N ARG A 67 12.02 -1.92 11.47
CA ARG A 67 10.81 -1.20 11.88
C ARG A 67 9.56 -1.78 11.23
N MET A 68 9.62 -2.22 9.97
CA MET A 68 8.53 -2.93 9.29
C MET A 68 8.29 -4.30 9.94
N SER A 69 9.36 -5.02 10.27
CA SER A 69 9.27 -6.31 10.97
C SER A 69 8.66 -6.16 12.37
N ALA A 70 9.04 -5.13 13.11
CA ALA A 70 8.45 -4.82 14.42
C ALA A 70 6.98 -4.40 14.28
N LEU A 71 6.65 -3.56 13.29
CA LEU A 71 5.27 -3.16 12.99
C LEU A 71 4.38 -4.38 12.73
N PHE A 72 4.84 -5.31 11.90
CA PHE A 72 4.11 -6.54 11.63
C PHE A 72 3.88 -7.36 12.90
N ARG A 73 4.93 -7.63 13.67
CA ARG A 73 4.82 -8.43 14.92
C ARG A 73 3.83 -7.82 15.91
N ASP A 74 3.85 -6.49 16.07
CA ASP A 74 3.05 -5.79 17.07
C ASP A 74 1.56 -5.69 16.69
N TYR A 75 1.23 -5.71 15.39
CA TYR A 75 -0.14 -5.46 14.93
C TYR A 75 -0.81 -6.67 14.26
N ALA A 76 -0.06 -7.66 13.76
CA ALA A 76 -0.65 -8.87 13.20
C ALA A 76 -1.46 -9.64 14.26
N SER A 77 -0.97 -9.70 15.50
CA SER A 77 -1.69 -10.30 16.64
C SER A 77 -2.98 -9.57 17.03
N LYS A 78 -3.12 -8.30 16.61
CA LYS A 78 -4.33 -7.48 16.78
C LYS A 78 -5.32 -7.61 15.63
N GLY A 79 -5.09 -8.53 14.68
CA GLY A 79 -5.95 -8.77 13.53
C GLY A 79 -5.68 -7.83 12.33
N VAL A 80 -4.62 -7.03 12.37
CA VAL A 80 -4.22 -6.20 11.22
C VAL A 80 -3.61 -7.09 10.15
N LYS A 81 -4.07 -6.96 8.91
CA LYS A 81 -3.48 -7.62 7.74
C LYS A 81 -2.40 -6.75 7.13
N PHE A 82 -1.44 -7.40 6.47
CA PHE A 82 -0.31 -6.71 5.82
C PHE A 82 -0.16 -7.18 4.37
N ARG A 83 0.07 -6.21 3.49
CA ARG A 83 0.37 -6.45 2.08
C ARG A 83 1.58 -5.61 1.70
N PHE A 84 2.79 -6.15 1.87
CA PHE A 84 4.00 -5.51 1.37
C PHE A 84 4.21 -5.87 -0.09
N ILE A 85 4.44 -4.86 -0.92
CA ILE A 85 4.43 -4.96 -2.39
C ILE A 85 5.72 -4.38 -2.95
N ASN A 86 6.40 -5.13 -3.79
CA ASN A 86 7.50 -4.65 -4.60
C ASN A 86 7.00 -4.35 -6.02
N SER A 87 7.02 -3.08 -6.41
CA SER A 87 6.55 -2.61 -7.72
C SER A 87 7.70 -2.18 -8.66
N ASN A 88 8.97 -2.34 -8.26
CA ASN A 88 10.09 -1.97 -9.10
C ASN A 88 10.29 -3.00 -10.22
N VAL A 89 10.19 -2.59 -11.49
CA VAL A 89 10.32 -3.50 -12.64
C VAL A 89 11.72 -4.12 -12.78
N ASN A 90 12.75 -3.45 -12.24
CA ASN A 90 14.13 -3.94 -12.24
C ASN A 90 14.46 -4.87 -11.06
N GLU A 91 13.52 -5.16 -10.17
CA GLU A 91 13.68 -6.05 -9.02
C GLU A 91 12.84 -7.34 -9.25
N PRO A 92 13.40 -8.42 -9.83
CA PRO A 92 12.63 -9.64 -10.10
C PRO A 92 12.23 -10.35 -8.80
N MET A 93 11.19 -11.20 -8.84
CA MET A 93 10.68 -11.92 -7.67
C MET A 93 11.77 -12.73 -6.95
N SER A 94 12.71 -13.32 -7.68
CA SER A 94 13.84 -14.06 -7.09
C SER A 94 14.73 -13.20 -6.20
N GLU A 95 14.97 -11.94 -6.60
CA GLU A 95 15.67 -10.96 -5.78
C GLU A 95 14.87 -10.55 -4.56
N VAL A 96 13.56 -10.30 -4.74
CA VAL A 96 12.64 -9.95 -3.65
C VAL A 96 12.62 -11.05 -2.58
N GLN A 97 12.54 -12.32 -2.98
CA GLN A 97 12.58 -13.47 -2.07
C GLN A 97 13.92 -13.59 -1.34
N SER A 98 15.04 -13.48 -2.09
CA SER A 98 16.38 -13.57 -1.52
C SER A 98 16.60 -12.48 -0.49
N HIS A 99 16.15 -11.25 -0.79
CA HIS A 99 16.23 -10.14 0.14
C HIS A 99 15.36 -10.39 1.39
N ALA A 100 14.08 -10.74 1.22
CA ALA A 100 13.18 -11.01 2.35
C ALA A 100 13.74 -12.09 3.29
N LYS A 101 14.35 -13.14 2.73
CA LYS A 101 15.02 -14.20 3.49
C LYS A 101 16.27 -13.67 4.22
N SER A 102 17.12 -12.90 3.54
CA SER A 102 18.37 -12.40 4.10
C SER A 102 18.17 -11.44 5.27
N VAL A 103 17.11 -10.64 5.24
CA VAL A 103 16.76 -9.70 6.32
C VAL A 103 15.79 -10.30 7.36
N GLY A 104 15.35 -11.53 7.16
CA GLY A 104 14.48 -12.25 8.10
C GLY A 104 13.09 -11.65 8.24
N PHE A 105 12.46 -11.21 7.16
CA PHE A 105 11.10 -10.68 7.22
C PHE A 105 10.11 -11.73 7.76
N PRO A 106 9.28 -11.38 8.75
CA PRO A 106 8.25 -12.28 9.29
C PRO A 106 6.98 -12.31 8.43
N PHE A 107 7.00 -11.69 7.26
CA PHE A 107 5.88 -11.54 6.34
C PHE A 107 6.34 -11.75 4.89
N PRO A 108 5.42 -12.15 3.99
CA PRO A 108 5.72 -12.23 2.57
C PRO A 108 5.77 -10.83 1.93
N VAL A 109 6.64 -10.68 0.93
CA VAL A 109 6.63 -9.55 0.01
C VAL A 109 6.09 -10.02 -1.34
N PHE A 110 5.07 -9.34 -1.85
CA PHE A 110 4.41 -9.66 -3.10
C PHE A 110 5.01 -8.84 -4.24
N LYS A 111 4.87 -9.36 -5.45
CA LYS A 111 5.29 -8.65 -6.67
C LYS A 111 4.09 -7.99 -7.33
N ASP A 112 4.23 -6.72 -7.66
CA ASP A 112 3.33 -5.99 -8.54
C ASP A 112 3.92 -6.04 -9.95
N GLN A 113 3.25 -6.76 -10.85
CA GLN A 113 3.63 -6.79 -12.26
C GLN A 113 3.08 -5.56 -12.96
N ASP A 114 3.88 -5.00 -13.87
CA ASP A 114 3.51 -3.85 -14.70
C ASP A 114 3.10 -2.59 -13.93
N ASN A 115 3.48 -2.51 -12.64
CA ASN A 115 3.15 -1.40 -11.72
C ASN A 115 1.64 -1.17 -11.52
N ALA A 116 0.80 -2.17 -11.78
CA ALA A 116 -0.65 -2.01 -11.75
C ALA A 116 -1.18 -1.58 -10.37
N ALA A 117 -0.67 -2.20 -9.29
CA ALA A 117 -1.04 -1.81 -7.94
C ALA A 117 -0.45 -0.44 -7.57
N ALA A 118 0.82 -0.16 -7.90
CA ALA A 118 1.44 1.14 -7.62
C ALA A 118 0.72 2.28 -8.34
N ASP A 119 0.34 2.09 -9.61
CA ASP A 119 -0.41 3.09 -10.40
C ASP A 119 -1.81 3.32 -9.80
N LEU A 120 -2.46 2.24 -9.34
CA LEU A 120 -3.79 2.31 -8.74
C LEU A 120 -3.80 3.08 -7.41
N PHE A 121 -2.78 2.88 -6.59
CA PHE A 121 -2.61 3.60 -5.32
C PHE A 121 -2.02 5.00 -5.50
N GLY A 122 -1.48 5.34 -6.66
CA GLY A 122 -0.71 6.56 -6.88
C GLY A 122 0.67 6.55 -6.19
N ALA A 123 1.14 5.37 -5.74
CA ALA A 123 2.38 5.23 -5.01
C ALA A 123 3.60 5.65 -5.86
N GLN A 124 4.46 6.50 -5.31
CA GLN A 124 5.61 7.08 -6.04
C GLN A 124 6.95 6.63 -5.46
N SER A 125 6.98 6.24 -4.20
CA SER A 125 8.21 6.04 -3.43
C SER A 125 8.28 4.67 -2.75
N THR A 126 9.48 4.29 -2.28
CA THR A 126 9.68 3.15 -1.39
C THR A 126 10.58 3.52 -0.22
N PRO A 127 10.14 3.32 1.07
CA PRO A 127 8.84 2.79 1.45
C PRO A 127 7.73 3.85 1.40
N GLU A 128 6.52 3.45 0.99
CA GLU A 128 5.32 4.28 1.03
C GLU A 128 4.16 3.43 1.56
N MET A 129 3.42 3.96 2.53
CA MET A 129 2.50 3.17 3.34
C MET A 129 1.08 3.71 3.30
N TYR A 130 0.12 2.79 3.34
CA TYR A 130 -1.30 3.07 3.44
C TYR A 130 -1.90 2.27 4.59
N VAL A 131 -2.74 2.89 5.41
CA VAL A 131 -3.62 2.19 6.37
C VAL A 131 -5.04 2.26 5.87
N VAL A 132 -5.64 1.10 5.71
CA VAL A 132 -7.00 0.91 5.20
C VAL A 132 -7.84 0.31 6.32
N ASP A 133 -9.02 0.87 6.57
CA ASP A 133 -9.93 0.31 7.56
C ASP A 133 -10.72 -0.90 7.05
N ALA A 134 -11.52 -1.52 7.93
CA ALA A 134 -12.31 -2.69 7.60
C ALA A 134 -13.39 -2.45 6.51
N SER A 135 -13.78 -1.20 6.27
CA SER A 135 -14.69 -0.82 5.19
C SER A 135 -14.01 -0.71 3.82
N GLY A 136 -12.66 -0.72 3.80
CA GLY A 136 -11.85 -0.50 2.61
C GLY A 136 -11.49 0.97 2.37
N ALA A 137 -11.79 1.87 3.31
CA ALA A 137 -11.44 3.28 3.19
C ALA A 137 -9.99 3.52 3.68
N VAL A 138 -9.22 4.30 2.91
CA VAL A 138 -7.89 4.75 3.32
C VAL A 138 -8.02 5.74 4.46
N ARG A 139 -7.31 5.49 5.54
CA ARG A 139 -7.26 6.32 6.75
C ARG A 139 -5.93 7.02 6.93
N TYR A 140 -4.89 6.49 6.31
CA TYR A 140 -3.55 7.08 6.33
C TYR A 140 -2.82 6.76 5.03
N HIS A 141 -2.05 7.74 4.54
CA HIS A 141 -1.11 7.60 3.44
C HIS A 141 0.19 8.36 3.74
N GLY A 142 1.34 7.73 3.52
CA GLY A 142 2.63 8.43 3.64
C GLY A 142 3.77 7.64 4.26
N ALA A 143 4.55 8.30 5.13
CA ALA A 143 5.76 7.78 5.72
C ALA A 143 5.50 6.81 6.88
N ILE A 144 6.47 5.92 7.16
CA ILE A 144 6.44 5.05 8.34
C ILE A 144 6.59 5.90 9.63
N ASP A 145 7.56 6.83 9.62
CA ASP A 145 7.89 7.71 10.74
C ASP A 145 8.16 9.13 10.21
N ASP A 146 8.35 10.10 11.09
CA ASP A 146 8.71 11.49 10.76
C ASP A 146 10.19 11.65 10.34
N SER A 147 11.00 10.60 10.47
CA SER A 147 12.41 10.58 10.05
C SER A 147 12.84 9.21 9.53
N PRO A 148 13.59 9.14 8.43
CA PRO A 148 14.19 7.88 7.97
C PRO A 148 15.29 7.38 8.92
N LYS A 149 15.89 8.26 9.72
CA LYS A 149 16.93 7.92 10.71
C LYS A 149 16.29 7.65 12.05
N GLU A 150 16.31 6.40 12.51
CA GLU A 150 15.65 5.99 13.74
C GLU A 150 15.99 6.83 14.98
N PRO A 151 17.26 7.22 15.25
CA PRO A 151 17.58 8.08 16.41
C PRO A 151 16.95 9.47 16.36
N ARG A 152 16.41 9.90 15.22
CA ARG A 152 15.75 11.20 15.03
C ARG A 152 14.22 11.09 14.99
N VAL A 153 13.67 9.88 15.09
CA VAL A 153 12.22 9.66 15.10
C VAL A 153 11.62 10.22 16.39
N LYS A 154 10.69 11.15 16.24
CA LYS A 154 9.88 11.72 17.31
C LYS A 154 8.43 11.21 17.21
N VAL A 155 7.94 10.99 15.98
CA VAL A 155 6.57 10.54 15.72
C VAL A 155 6.61 9.27 14.88
N ARG A 156 6.04 8.19 15.40
CA ARG A 156 5.85 6.90 14.69
C ARG A 156 4.51 6.94 13.97
N ARG A 157 4.48 7.59 12.82
CA ARG A 157 3.25 7.99 12.10
C ARG A 157 2.32 6.84 11.78
N ILE A 158 2.83 5.76 11.16
CA ILE A 158 1.97 4.62 10.82
C ILE A 158 1.41 3.91 12.06
N ARG A 159 2.16 3.88 13.16
CA ARG A 159 1.69 3.31 14.43
C ARG A 159 0.57 4.16 15.02
N ALA A 160 0.74 5.48 15.06
CA ALA A 160 -0.30 6.40 15.52
C ALA A 160 -1.58 6.27 14.68
N ALA A 161 -1.43 6.14 13.35
CA ALA A 161 -2.56 5.90 12.45
C ALA A 161 -3.26 4.57 12.74
N LEU A 162 -2.51 3.48 12.90
CA LEU A 162 -3.08 2.16 13.22
C LEU A 162 -3.78 2.15 14.58
N ASP A 163 -3.19 2.74 15.59
CA ASP A 163 -3.80 2.81 16.93
C ASP A 163 -5.10 3.63 16.91
N ALA A 164 -5.14 4.73 16.15
CA ALA A 164 -6.35 5.51 15.96
C ALA A 164 -7.46 4.71 15.25
N VAL A 165 -7.11 4.04 14.12
CA VAL A 165 -8.07 3.26 13.32
C VAL A 165 -8.62 2.08 14.12
N LEU A 166 -7.77 1.35 14.86
CA LEU A 166 -8.17 0.23 15.71
C LEU A 166 -9.07 0.68 16.88
N ALA A 167 -8.87 1.91 17.36
CA ALA A 167 -9.72 2.52 18.39
C ALA A 167 -10.99 3.19 17.84
N GLY A 168 -11.24 3.13 16.52
CA GLY A 168 -12.39 3.81 15.87
C GLY A 168 -12.29 5.34 15.91
N LYS A 169 -11.08 5.88 16.06
CA LYS A 169 -10.83 7.33 16.13
C LYS A 169 -10.31 7.86 14.79
N PRO A 170 -10.51 9.16 14.50
CA PRO A 170 -9.88 9.78 13.35
C PRO A 170 -8.35 9.79 13.49
N VAL A 171 -7.65 9.65 12.36
CA VAL A 171 -6.19 9.81 12.29
C VAL A 171 -5.87 11.30 12.29
N GLU A 172 -4.99 11.76 13.17
CA GLU A 172 -4.66 13.18 13.34
C GLU A 172 -3.90 13.75 12.14
N GLU A 173 -2.89 13.02 11.64
CA GLU A 173 -2.16 13.33 10.41
C GLU A 173 -2.47 12.24 9.36
N PRO A 174 -3.59 12.33 8.61
CA PRO A 174 -4.00 11.26 7.71
C PRO A 174 -3.13 11.16 6.44
N GLU A 175 -2.40 12.21 6.10
CA GLU A 175 -1.54 12.25 4.95
C GLU A 175 -0.19 12.89 5.27
N THR A 176 0.89 12.24 4.85
CA THR A 176 2.26 12.73 5.07
C THR A 176 3.13 12.39 3.87
N LYS A 177 4.24 13.11 3.68
CA LYS A 177 5.18 12.82 2.60
C LYS A 177 6.01 11.59 2.93
N ALA A 178 5.99 10.57 2.06
CA ALA A 178 6.88 9.42 2.14
C ALA A 178 8.35 9.82 1.85
N PHE A 179 9.29 9.15 2.53
CA PHE A 179 10.73 9.29 2.28
C PHE A 179 11.22 8.05 1.57
N GLY A 180 11.82 8.20 0.39
CA GLY A 180 12.31 7.02 -0.30
C GLY A 180 12.79 7.25 -1.71
N CYS A 181 13.13 6.15 -2.37
CA CYS A 181 13.51 6.12 -3.76
C CYS A 181 12.27 5.99 -4.63
N THR A 182 12.29 6.62 -5.79
CA THR A 182 11.18 6.52 -6.76
C THR A 182 10.99 5.09 -7.25
N ILE A 183 9.75 4.62 -7.31
CA ILE A 183 9.37 3.34 -7.90
C ILE A 183 9.76 3.31 -9.38
N LYS A 184 10.49 2.27 -9.78
CA LYS A 184 10.91 2.06 -11.18
C LYS A 184 9.76 1.45 -11.96
N ARG A 185 9.21 2.23 -12.91
CA ARG A 185 8.05 1.83 -13.72
C ARG A 185 8.47 1.26 -15.06
N ALA A 186 7.64 0.36 -15.59
CA ALA A 186 7.73 -0.07 -16.98
C ALA A 186 7.53 1.14 -17.92
N ARG A 187 8.27 1.15 -19.03
CA ARG A 187 7.97 2.13 -20.10
C ARG A 187 6.64 1.73 -20.72
N LYS A 188 5.65 2.60 -20.61
CA LYS A 188 4.40 2.42 -21.39
C LYS A 188 4.77 2.69 -22.85
N SER A 189 4.62 1.67 -23.71
CA SER A 189 4.68 1.91 -25.18
C SER A 189 3.52 2.81 -25.55
N THR A 190 3.87 3.98 -26.12
CA THR A 190 2.92 4.92 -26.76
C THR A 190 2.38 4.32 -28.04
#